data_ea39da335ca6e68fde2313eca99a40e1
#
_entry.id   ea39da335ca6e68fde2313eca99a40e1
#
_cell.length_a   1.000
_cell.length_b   1.000
_cell.length_c   1.000
_cell.angle_alpha   90.00
_cell.angle_beta   90.00
_cell.angle_gamma   90.00
#
_symmetry.space_group_name_H-M   'P 1'
#
loop_
_entity.id
_entity.type
_entity.pdbx_description
1 polymer ?
#
loop_
_entity_poly.entity_id
_entity_poly.type
_entity_poly.pdbx_seq_one_letter_code
_entity_poly.pdbx_strand_id
1 'polypeptide(L)'
;VAILDCVQRFFSSHKVGSLLKQCNGTKEKGVPAIMLLRYKLSNVFAGRSMYMQHRTRSFKEGFSKNTFYRFLNSSKTNWLRFTSSLASEIINGDIKNLTDEKRVNVFIVDDTLFNRTSCKKTELGSRVFDHVGMKFRKGFRLLTLGWSDGNTFMPVNSCLIASSKESNIIGPTKDFDKRSIAGKRRKLAQTKAPEVMLHLLDTAVSNGISADYVLFDCWFANPAQITAIKSKGMDVIAMIKKSSRIQYQYEGQKLNIKQIYAKNKKRRGRSKYLLSVDVMVGKENPIPAKIVCVRNKANRKDWLAFICTNPTLSEEEIIRIYGKRWQIEVFFKTCKSTLNLIGECHSLSYDALTAHVAIVFARYMLLALEQRKNED
;
A
#
# COMPACT_ATOMS: atom_id res chain seq x y z
N VAL A 1 28.99 -11.95 -3.04
CA VAL A 1 29.66 -11.03 -2.08
C VAL A 1 28.93 -9.69 -2.09
N ALA A 2 28.83 -8.95 -3.21
CA ALA A 2 28.25 -7.61 -3.28
C ALA A 2 26.81 -7.48 -2.70
N ILE A 3 25.92 -8.44 -2.96
CA ILE A 3 24.52 -8.41 -2.45
C ILE A 3 24.49 -8.56 -0.92
N LEU A 4 25.30 -9.45 -0.37
CA LEU A 4 25.34 -9.65 1.08
C LEU A 4 25.90 -8.43 1.80
N ASP A 5 26.87 -7.76 1.21
CA ASP A 5 27.43 -6.49 1.72
C ASP A 5 26.40 -5.36 1.67
N CYS A 6 25.61 -5.28 0.59
CA CYS A 6 24.53 -4.33 0.45
C CYS A 6 23.44 -4.55 1.53
N VAL A 7 23.01 -5.80 1.74
CA VAL A 7 22.08 -6.15 2.83
C VAL A 7 22.67 -5.81 4.20
N GLN A 8 23.96 -6.09 4.43
CA GLN A 8 24.61 -5.79 5.70
C GLN A 8 24.62 -4.28 5.98
N ARG A 9 25.00 -3.46 4.99
CA ARG A 9 24.97 -1.99 5.09
C ARG A 9 23.54 -1.50 5.37
N PHE A 10 22.55 -1.98 4.63
CA PHE A 10 21.15 -1.63 4.85
C PHE A 10 20.69 -1.90 6.29
N PHE A 11 21.03 -3.07 6.83
CA PHE A 11 20.68 -3.43 8.22
C PHE A 11 21.35 -2.55 9.27
N SER A 12 22.61 -2.17 9.07
CA SER A 12 23.34 -1.32 10.01
C SER A 12 22.94 0.15 9.89
N SER A 13 22.90 0.70 8.68
CA SER A 13 22.58 2.12 8.43
C SER A 13 21.18 2.50 8.90
N HIS A 14 20.19 1.65 8.67
CA HIS A 14 18.80 1.92 9.05
C HIS A 14 18.37 1.25 10.36
N LYS A 15 19.32 0.80 11.19
CA LYS A 15 19.07 0.25 12.54
C LYS A 15 17.95 -0.82 12.55
N VAL A 16 17.88 -1.64 11.48
CA VAL A 16 16.77 -2.62 11.26
C VAL A 16 16.56 -3.52 12.47
N GLY A 17 17.64 -3.92 13.16
CA GLY A 17 17.57 -4.73 14.37
C GLY A 17 16.88 -4.03 15.54
N SER A 18 17.15 -2.74 15.76
CA SER A 18 16.51 -1.93 16.80
C SER A 18 15.03 -1.73 16.49
N LEU A 19 14.70 -1.41 15.24
CA LEU A 19 13.30 -1.27 14.79
C LEU A 19 12.51 -2.56 14.97
N LEU A 20 13.11 -3.71 14.62
CA LEU A 20 12.48 -5.01 14.82
C LEU A 20 12.18 -5.28 16.30
N LYS A 21 13.15 -4.98 17.21
CA LYS A 21 12.96 -5.10 18.66
C LYS A 21 11.84 -4.20 19.18
N GLN A 22 11.79 -2.93 18.76
CA GLN A 22 10.73 -1.98 19.13
C GLN A 22 9.35 -2.43 18.66
N CYS A 23 9.30 -3.30 17.65
CA CYS A 23 8.07 -3.89 17.11
C CYS A 23 7.79 -5.30 17.66
N ASN A 24 8.35 -5.66 18.81
CA ASN A 24 8.22 -6.96 19.45
C ASN A 24 8.74 -8.14 18.59
N GLY A 25 9.61 -7.88 17.63
CA GLY A 25 10.28 -8.90 16.82
C GLY A 25 11.50 -9.47 17.53
N THR A 26 11.31 -9.99 18.75
CA THR A 26 12.38 -10.53 19.60
C THR A 26 12.22 -12.04 19.81
N LYS A 27 13.31 -12.67 20.20
CA LYS A 27 13.35 -14.05 20.70
C LYS A 27 14.17 -14.07 21.99
N GLU A 28 13.63 -14.75 22.99
CA GLU A 28 14.29 -14.83 24.32
C GLU A 28 15.48 -15.79 24.31
N LYS A 29 15.39 -16.88 23.54
CA LYS A 29 16.42 -17.91 23.49
C LYS A 29 16.73 -18.36 22.06
N GLY A 30 17.95 -18.79 21.81
CA GLY A 30 18.44 -19.33 20.55
C GLY A 30 18.79 -18.25 19.53
N VAL A 31 18.63 -18.55 18.23
CA VAL A 31 19.06 -17.68 17.14
C VAL A 31 18.32 -16.32 17.18
N PRO A 32 19.01 -15.18 17.16
CA PRO A 32 18.40 -13.87 17.20
C PRO A 32 17.44 -13.64 16.02
N ALA A 33 16.30 -12.96 16.29
CA ALA A 33 15.28 -12.67 15.27
C ALA A 33 15.85 -11.90 14.07
N ILE A 34 16.81 -11.01 14.30
CA ILE A 34 17.50 -10.24 13.25
C ILE A 34 18.23 -11.12 12.23
N MET A 35 18.82 -12.23 12.66
CA MET A 35 19.49 -13.18 11.75
C MET A 35 18.45 -13.90 10.87
N LEU A 36 17.31 -14.28 11.44
CA LEU A 36 16.20 -14.90 10.69
C LEU A 36 15.59 -13.93 9.69
N LEU A 37 15.44 -12.65 10.09
CA LEU A 37 14.98 -11.57 9.18
C LEU A 37 15.97 -11.37 8.02
N ARG A 38 17.27 -11.27 8.33
CA ARG A 38 18.34 -11.10 7.32
C ARG A 38 18.34 -12.26 6.34
N TYR A 39 18.33 -13.50 6.82
CA TYR A 39 18.22 -14.68 5.97
C TYR A 39 17.01 -14.60 5.04
N LYS A 40 15.81 -14.31 5.59
CA LYS A 40 14.58 -14.24 4.79
C LYS A 40 14.66 -13.13 3.75
N LEU A 41 15.19 -11.96 4.10
CA LEU A 41 15.35 -10.84 3.17
C LEU A 41 16.28 -11.19 2.02
N SER A 42 17.44 -11.81 2.32
CA SER A 42 18.46 -12.17 1.32
C SER A 42 18.10 -13.36 0.45
N ASN A 43 17.24 -14.25 0.93
CA ASN A 43 16.97 -15.56 0.31
C ASN A 43 16.41 -15.46 -1.12
N VAL A 44 15.69 -14.39 -1.44
CA VAL A 44 15.17 -14.16 -2.80
C VAL A 44 16.30 -14.03 -3.83
N PHE A 45 17.40 -13.45 -3.44
CA PHE A 45 18.57 -13.24 -4.31
C PHE A 45 19.40 -14.53 -4.53
N ALA A 46 19.19 -15.54 -3.68
CA ALA A 46 19.79 -16.87 -3.87
C ALA A 46 19.04 -17.73 -4.92
N GLY A 47 17.90 -17.26 -5.43
CA GLY A 47 17.09 -17.97 -6.41
C GLY A 47 16.47 -19.29 -5.94
N ARG A 48 16.59 -19.62 -4.64
CA ARG A 48 16.09 -20.87 -4.08
C ARG A 48 15.33 -20.63 -2.79
N SER A 49 14.15 -21.28 -2.64
CA SER A 49 13.44 -21.28 -1.38
C SER A 49 14.21 -22.07 -0.31
N MET A 50 13.94 -21.78 0.97
CA MET A 50 14.51 -22.55 2.07
C MET A 50 14.21 -24.07 1.95
N TYR A 51 13.02 -24.42 1.48
CA TYR A 51 12.66 -25.83 1.20
C TYR A 51 13.62 -26.46 0.18
N MET A 52 13.90 -25.78 -0.92
CA MET A 52 14.84 -26.27 -1.94
C MET A 52 16.25 -26.36 -1.40
N GLN A 53 16.69 -25.38 -0.60
CA GLN A 53 18.01 -25.41 0.04
C GLN A 53 18.15 -26.63 0.96
N HIS A 54 17.13 -26.98 1.75
CA HIS A 54 17.12 -28.19 2.56
C HIS A 54 17.14 -29.47 1.70
N ARG A 55 16.34 -29.52 0.66
CA ARG A 55 16.25 -30.68 -0.23
C ARG A 55 17.58 -30.94 -0.98
N THR A 56 18.25 -29.87 -1.38
CA THR A 56 19.54 -29.97 -2.09
C THR A 56 20.75 -30.01 -1.16
N ARG A 57 20.54 -30.06 0.16
CA ARG A 57 21.58 -30.01 1.20
C ARG A 57 22.48 -28.76 1.12
N SER A 58 21.99 -27.70 0.50
CA SER A 58 22.71 -26.42 0.38
C SER A 58 22.39 -25.42 1.48
N PHE A 59 21.52 -25.79 2.43
CA PHE A 59 21.20 -24.97 3.59
C PHE A 59 22.33 -25.06 4.62
N LYS A 60 23.04 -23.95 4.83
CA LYS A 60 24.22 -23.87 5.71
C LYS A 60 24.01 -22.93 6.91
N GLU A 61 22.77 -22.51 7.15
CA GLU A 61 22.47 -21.59 8.25
C GLU A 61 22.53 -22.28 9.61
N GLY A 62 22.94 -21.58 10.65
CA GLY A 62 23.04 -22.10 12.03
C GLY A 62 21.70 -22.27 12.75
N PHE A 63 20.58 -22.48 12.03
CA PHE A 63 19.25 -22.67 12.61
C PHE A 63 18.39 -23.70 11.84
N SER A 64 17.41 -24.28 12.53
CA SER A 64 16.48 -25.22 11.91
C SER A 64 15.32 -24.50 11.19
N LYS A 65 14.70 -25.19 10.21
CA LYS A 65 13.49 -24.68 9.54
C LYS A 65 12.35 -24.38 10.53
N ASN A 66 12.24 -25.15 11.63
CA ASN A 66 11.21 -24.93 12.65
C ASN A 66 11.45 -23.62 13.42
N THR A 67 12.70 -23.27 13.69
CA THR A 67 13.09 -21.99 14.30
C THR A 67 12.67 -20.81 13.40
N PHE A 68 12.91 -20.96 12.11
CA PHE A 68 12.54 -19.95 11.13
C PHE A 68 11.02 -19.80 10.97
N TYR A 69 10.28 -20.92 10.84
CA TYR A 69 8.83 -20.85 10.73
C TYR A 69 8.17 -20.31 12.00
N ARG A 70 8.69 -20.61 13.19
CA ARG A 70 8.21 -20.01 14.45
C ARG A 70 8.41 -18.50 14.49
N PHE A 71 9.51 -17.99 13.94
CA PHE A 71 9.72 -16.56 13.80
C PHE A 71 8.66 -15.90 12.88
N LEU A 72 8.42 -16.44 11.70
CA LEU A 72 7.39 -15.92 10.79
C LEU A 72 5.97 -16.01 11.37
N ASN A 73 5.68 -17.07 12.12
CA ASN A 73 4.37 -17.29 12.76
C ASN A 73 4.19 -16.52 14.07
N SER A 74 5.12 -15.63 14.44
CA SER A 74 5.01 -14.83 15.66
C SER A 74 3.77 -13.95 15.66
N SER A 75 2.87 -14.19 16.60
CA SER A 75 1.69 -13.38 16.85
C SER A 75 2.02 -12.05 17.53
N LYS A 76 3.21 -11.94 18.14
CA LYS A 76 3.66 -10.77 18.93
C LYS A 76 4.27 -9.67 18.09
N THR A 77 4.88 -9.98 16.92
CA THR A 77 5.57 -8.98 16.08
C THR A 77 4.59 -8.04 15.40
N ASN A 78 4.77 -6.74 15.59
CA ASN A 78 3.96 -5.71 14.92
C ASN A 78 4.58 -5.34 13.55
N TRP A 79 4.28 -6.13 12.55
CA TRP A 79 4.80 -5.94 11.19
C TRP A 79 4.34 -4.63 10.53
N LEU A 80 3.12 -4.16 10.85
CA LEU A 80 2.60 -2.89 10.35
C LEU A 80 3.46 -1.72 10.84
N ARG A 81 3.75 -1.69 12.15
CA ARG A 81 4.64 -0.68 12.74
C ARG A 81 6.05 -0.82 12.21
N PHE A 82 6.55 -2.05 12.07
CA PHE A 82 7.91 -2.30 11.59
C PHE A 82 8.14 -1.70 10.18
N THR A 83 7.25 -1.96 9.22
CA THR A 83 7.39 -1.42 7.87
C THR A 83 7.25 0.10 7.85
N SER A 84 6.30 0.66 8.63
CA SER A 84 6.13 2.12 8.73
C SER A 84 7.36 2.80 9.34
N SER A 85 7.94 2.23 10.40
CA SER A 85 9.13 2.80 11.05
C SER A 85 10.37 2.69 10.16
N LEU A 86 10.54 1.57 9.44
CA LEU A 86 11.64 1.39 8.49
C LEU A 86 11.50 2.35 7.30
N ALA A 87 10.29 2.50 6.75
CA ALA A 87 10.04 3.48 5.69
C ALA A 87 10.32 4.92 6.17
N SER A 88 9.91 5.26 7.39
CA SER A 88 10.19 6.56 7.99
C SER A 88 11.68 6.84 8.13
N GLU A 89 12.45 5.87 8.61
CA GLU A 89 13.92 5.99 8.74
C GLU A 89 14.57 6.27 7.37
N ILE A 90 14.17 5.54 6.33
CA ILE A 90 14.71 5.70 4.98
C ILE A 90 14.25 7.02 4.35
N ILE A 91 12.95 7.34 4.41
CA ILE A 91 12.39 8.54 3.78
C ILE A 91 13.01 9.79 4.41
N ASN A 92 13.01 9.88 5.73
CA ASN A 92 13.49 11.08 6.43
C ASN A 92 15.01 11.14 6.52
N GLY A 93 15.72 10.01 6.60
CA GLY A 93 17.17 9.95 6.72
C GLY A 93 17.92 10.07 5.39
N ASP A 94 17.40 9.45 4.33
CA ASP A 94 18.10 9.39 3.03
C ASP A 94 17.34 10.12 1.93
N ILE A 95 16.07 9.75 1.64
CA ILE A 95 15.40 10.19 0.40
C ILE A 95 15.09 11.68 0.40
N LYS A 96 14.63 12.24 1.52
CA LYS A 96 14.33 13.69 1.60
C LYS A 96 15.56 14.55 1.39
N ASN A 97 16.73 14.08 1.80
CA ASN A 97 18.01 14.80 1.60
C ASN A 97 18.44 14.82 0.12
N LEU A 98 17.95 13.87 -0.68
CA LEU A 98 18.19 13.77 -2.13
C LEU A 98 17.03 14.37 -2.95
N THR A 99 16.06 14.97 -2.29
CA THR A 99 14.83 15.48 -2.92
C THR A 99 14.83 17.00 -2.90
N ASP A 100 14.58 17.63 -4.06
CA ASP A 100 14.38 19.08 -4.15
C ASP A 100 13.17 19.49 -3.30
N GLU A 101 13.30 20.56 -2.50
CA GLU A 101 12.24 21.09 -1.62
C GLU A 101 10.96 21.46 -2.38
N LYS A 102 11.08 21.80 -3.67
CA LYS A 102 9.92 22.08 -4.56
C LYS A 102 9.18 20.84 -5.01
N ARG A 103 9.70 19.65 -4.74
CA ARG A 103 9.01 18.39 -5.10
C ARG A 103 7.83 18.13 -4.19
N VAL A 104 6.70 17.87 -4.79
CA VAL A 104 5.48 17.50 -4.10
C VAL A 104 5.57 16.04 -3.64
N ASN A 105 5.46 15.82 -2.34
CA ASN A 105 5.42 14.49 -1.74
C ASN A 105 4.00 13.97 -1.68
N VAL A 106 3.80 12.70 -2.01
CA VAL A 106 2.47 12.11 -2.06
C VAL A 106 2.41 10.77 -1.33
N PHE A 107 1.30 10.53 -0.64
CA PHE A 107 0.88 9.17 -0.32
C PHE A 107 0.10 8.58 -1.48
N ILE A 108 0.30 7.30 -1.75
CA ILE A 108 -0.38 6.57 -2.82
C ILE A 108 -1.03 5.35 -2.20
N VAL A 109 -2.34 5.19 -2.40
CA VAL A 109 -3.10 4.04 -1.91
C VAL A 109 -3.65 3.26 -3.08
N ASP A 110 -3.39 1.96 -3.08
CA ASP A 110 -3.99 1.03 -4.03
C ASP A 110 -4.02 -0.39 -3.44
N ASP A 111 -4.79 -1.27 -4.04
CA ASP A 111 -4.81 -2.66 -3.65
C ASP A 111 -4.49 -3.61 -4.80
N THR A 112 -4.00 -4.78 -4.45
CA THR A 112 -3.74 -5.83 -5.42
C THR A 112 -4.19 -7.19 -4.91
N LEU A 113 -4.51 -8.11 -5.82
CA LEU A 113 -4.86 -9.47 -5.45
C LEU A 113 -3.62 -10.22 -4.93
N PHE A 114 -3.70 -10.67 -3.68
CA PHE A 114 -2.78 -11.64 -3.09
C PHE A 114 -3.39 -13.04 -3.24
N ASN A 115 -3.13 -13.66 -4.40
CA ASN A 115 -3.77 -14.89 -4.82
C ASN A 115 -3.27 -16.11 -4.02
N ARG A 116 -4.21 -17.00 -3.65
CA ARG A 116 -3.96 -18.25 -2.93
C ARG A 116 -4.85 -19.36 -3.52
N THR A 117 -4.63 -19.72 -4.78
CA THR A 117 -5.47 -20.64 -5.56
C THR A 117 -5.75 -21.96 -4.86
N SER A 118 -4.76 -22.52 -4.18
CA SER A 118 -4.86 -23.80 -3.45
C SER A 118 -5.36 -23.64 -2.01
N CYS A 119 -5.84 -22.46 -1.63
CA CYS A 119 -6.28 -22.16 -0.28
C CYS A 119 -7.51 -23.00 0.10
N LYS A 120 -7.33 -23.91 1.07
CA LYS A 120 -8.42 -24.65 1.72
C LYS A 120 -8.48 -24.39 3.24
N LYS A 121 -7.31 -24.16 3.87
CA LYS A 121 -7.14 -24.02 5.33
C LYS A 121 -6.35 -22.78 5.73
N THR A 122 -6.06 -21.86 4.78
CA THR A 122 -5.32 -20.64 5.11
C THR A 122 -6.21 -19.76 5.97
N GLU A 123 -5.73 -19.38 7.13
CA GLU A 123 -6.43 -18.54 8.08
C GLU A 123 -6.90 -17.23 7.43
N LEU A 124 -8.17 -16.86 7.61
CA LEU A 124 -8.84 -15.71 6.98
C LEU A 124 -8.83 -15.72 5.44
N GLY A 125 -8.34 -16.77 4.79
CA GLY A 125 -8.40 -16.89 3.33
C GLY A 125 -9.83 -16.75 2.84
N SER A 126 -10.08 -15.85 1.90
CA SER A 126 -11.42 -15.44 1.49
C SER A 126 -11.62 -15.55 -0.01
N ARG A 127 -12.87 -15.58 -0.43
CA ARG A 127 -13.26 -15.33 -1.83
C ARG A 127 -13.19 -13.83 -2.10
N VAL A 128 -12.30 -13.41 -2.98
CA VAL A 128 -12.12 -12.02 -3.39
C VAL A 128 -12.37 -11.88 -4.88
N PHE A 129 -13.01 -10.79 -5.28
CA PHE A 129 -13.28 -10.53 -6.68
C PHE A 129 -12.03 -9.98 -7.36
N ASP A 130 -11.63 -10.61 -8.46
CA ASP A 130 -10.54 -10.19 -9.32
C ASP A 130 -11.10 -9.34 -10.47
N HIS A 131 -10.89 -8.03 -10.39
CA HIS A 131 -11.40 -7.09 -11.40
C HIS A 131 -10.71 -7.21 -12.76
N VAL A 132 -9.50 -7.78 -12.81
CA VAL A 132 -8.79 -8.02 -14.08
C VAL A 132 -9.32 -9.27 -14.76
N GLY A 133 -9.45 -10.35 -14.02
CA GLY A 133 -9.96 -11.63 -14.53
C GLY A 133 -11.47 -11.76 -14.49
N MET A 134 -12.21 -10.75 -14.00
CA MET A 134 -13.68 -10.71 -13.87
C MET A 134 -14.26 -11.97 -13.20
N LYS A 135 -13.59 -12.49 -12.18
CA LYS A 135 -13.99 -13.71 -11.46
C LYS A 135 -13.55 -13.70 -10.00
N PHE A 136 -14.21 -14.54 -9.20
CA PHE A 136 -13.79 -14.76 -7.83
C PHE A 136 -12.53 -15.62 -7.76
N ARG A 137 -11.58 -15.17 -6.94
CA ARG A 137 -10.35 -15.88 -6.61
C ARG A 137 -10.29 -16.13 -5.11
N LYS A 138 -9.46 -17.10 -4.71
CA LYS A 138 -9.17 -17.36 -3.30
C LYS A 138 -7.91 -16.60 -2.88
N GLY A 139 -7.97 -15.91 -1.75
CA GLY A 139 -6.83 -15.15 -1.23
C GLY A 139 -7.24 -13.94 -0.41
N PHE A 140 -6.55 -12.84 -0.62
CA PHE A 140 -6.73 -11.57 0.08
C PHE A 140 -6.63 -10.40 -0.89
N ARG A 141 -7.16 -9.25 -0.50
CA ARG A 141 -6.81 -7.96 -1.10
C ARG A 141 -5.67 -7.36 -0.29
N LEU A 142 -4.52 -7.18 -0.90
CA LEU A 142 -3.38 -6.49 -0.27
C LEU A 142 -3.53 -5.00 -0.49
N LEU A 143 -4.16 -4.31 0.48
CA LEU A 143 -4.22 -2.86 0.50
C LEU A 143 -2.87 -2.32 0.95
N THR A 144 -2.31 -1.41 0.18
CA THR A 144 -0.97 -0.85 0.40
C THR A 144 -1.01 0.66 0.42
N LEU A 145 -0.31 1.25 1.37
CA LEU A 145 0.07 2.65 1.40
C LEU A 145 1.54 2.77 1.03
N GLY A 146 1.84 3.55 -0.01
CA GLY A 146 3.18 3.97 -0.36
C GLY A 146 3.35 5.47 -0.25
N TRP A 147 4.60 5.92 -0.25
CA TRP A 147 5.02 7.31 -0.32
C TRP A 147 5.87 7.54 -1.55
N SER A 148 5.80 8.74 -2.13
CA SER A 148 6.68 9.09 -3.25
C SER A 148 6.95 10.60 -3.31
N ASP A 149 8.19 10.95 -3.67
CA ASP A 149 8.58 12.30 -4.08
C ASP A 149 8.41 12.55 -5.59
N GLY A 150 7.98 11.52 -6.34
CA GLY A 150 7.85 11.52 -7.79
C GLY A 150 9.01 10.83 -8.50
N ASN A 151 10.15 10.66 -7.85
CA ASN A 151 11.31 9.93 -8.34
C ASN A 151 11.38 8.53 -7.72
N THR A 152 11.31 8.46 -6.41
CA THR A 152 11.38 7.21 -5.64
C THR A 152 10.03 6.86 -5.05
N PHE A 153 9.58 5.63 -5.26
CA PHE A 153 8.43 5.05 -4.56
C PHE A 153 8.92 4.23 -3.36
N MET A 154 8.35 4.50 -2.19
CA MET A 154 8.67 3.78 -0.95
C MET A 154 7.39 3.16 -0.37
N PRO A 155 7.28 1.81 -0.28
CA PRO A 155 6.15 1.19 0.39
C PRO A 155 6.20 1.48 1.89
N VAL A 156 5.11 1.98 2.47
CA VAL A 156 5.07 2.35 3.89
C VAL A 156 4.50 1.23 4.74
N ASN A 157 3.29 0.83 4.45
CA ASN A 157 2.62 -0.23 5.20
C ASN A 157 1.48 -0.87 4.38
N SER A 158 0.90 -1.94 4.91
CA SER A 158 -0.16 -2.66 4.23
C SER A 158 -1.02 -3.51 5.15
N CYS A 159 -2.17 -3.93 4.62
CA CYS A 159 -3.05 -4.91 5.26
C CYS A 159 -3.53 -5.95 4.23
N LEU A 160 -3.44 -7.22 4.59
CA LEU A 160 -4.09 -8.31 3.86
C LEU A 160 -5.57 -8.35 4.25
N ILE A 161 -6.42 -7.73 3.46
CA ILE A 161 -7.86 -7.63 3.73
C ILE A 161 -8.53 -8.96 3.39
N ALA A 162 -9.29 -9.47 4.35
CA ALA A 162 -10.16 -10.62 4.25
C ALA A 162 -11.64 -10.18 4.25
N SER A 163 -12.54 -11.06 3.88
CA SER A 163 -13.98 -10.78 4.00
C SER A 163 -14.41 -10.72 5.46
N SER A 164 -15.31 -9.77 5.78
CA SER A 164 -16.03 -9.79 7.05
C SER A 164 -17.26 -10.73 7.02
N LYS A 165 -17.68 -11.16 5.82
CA LYS A 165 -18.80 -12.11 5.65
C LYS A 165 -18.29 -13.52 5.81
N GLU A 166 -18.82 -14.26 6.78
CA GLU A 166 -18.42 -15.63 7.09
C GLU A 166 -18.56 -16.57 5.88
N SER A 167 -19.62 -16.42 5.10
CA SER A 167 -19.87 -17.20 3.87
C SER A 167 -18.77 -17.07 2.80
N ASN A 168 -17.97 -16.02 2.86
CA ASN A 168 -16.85 -15.78 1.94
C ASN A 168 -15.51 -16.26 2.51
N ILE A 169 -15.44 -16.57 3.80
CA ILE A 169 -14.22 -17.07 4.45
C ILE A 169 -14.07 -18.57 4.13
N ILE A 170 -12.87 -18.96 3.71
CA ILE A 170 -12.56 -20.34 3.31
C ILE A 170 -11.81 -21.06 4.41
N GLY A 171 -10.88 -20.37 5.07
CA GLY A 171 -10.06 -20.93 6.13
C GLY A 171 -10.52 -20.49 7.52
N PRO A 172 -10.16 -21.26 8.57
CA PRO A 172 -10.58 -20.94 9.93
C PRO A 172 -10.01 -19.61 10.40
N THR A 173 -10.73 -18.93 11.26
CA THR A 173 -10.22 -17.78 12.02
C THR A 173 -9.70 -18.29 13.36
N LYS A 174 -8.49 -17.91 13.73
CA LYS A 174 -7.95 -18.17 15.07
C LYS A 174 -8.43 -17.08 16.03
N ASP A 175 -8.82 -17.50 17.21
CA ASP A 175 -9.17 -16.58 18.28
C ASP A 175 -7.91 -16.07 19.00
N PHE A 176 -7.89 -14.75 19.24
CA PHE A 176 -6.85 -14.06 19.99
C PHE A 176 -7.48 -12.98 20.85
N ASP A 177 -6.86 -12.70 21.99
CA ASP A 177 -7.24 -11.51 22.77
C ASP A 177 -7.28 -10.27 21.86
N LYS A 178 -8.43 -9.61 21.82
CA LYS A 178 -8.70 -8.45 20.95
C LYS A 178 -7.75 -7.28 21.22
N ARG A 179 -7.14 -7.20 22.39
CA ARG A 179 -6.13 -6.19 22.76
C ARG A 179 -4.75 -6.51 22.25
N SER A 180 -4.48 -7.79 21.98
CA SER A 180 -3.18 -8.24 21.46
C SER A 180 -2.91 -7.73 20.04
N ILE A 181 -1.65 -7.72 19.65
CA ILE A 181 -1.23 -7.37 18.27
C ILE A 181 -1.89 -8.32 17.26
N ALA A 182 -1.95 -9.58 17.56
CA ALA A 182 -2.59 -10.59 16.71
C ALA A 182 -4.10 -10.38 16.57
N GLY A 183 -4.79 -10.06 17.68
CA GLY A 183 -6.23 -9.75 17.66
C GLY A 183 -6.53 -8.48 16.88
N LYS A 184 -5.78 -7.40 17.12
CA LYS A 184 -5.90 -6.13 16.38
C LYS A 184 -5.64 -6.32 14.87
N ARG A 185 -4.65 -7.15 14.51
CA ARG A 185 -4.32 -7.48 13.11
C ARG A 185 -5.49 -8.17 12.40
N ARG A 186 -6.14 -9.13 13.05
CA ARG A 186 -7.29 -9.86 12.50
C ARG A 186 -8.54 -8.98 12.38
N LYS A 187 -8.78 -8.15 13.41
CA LYS A 187 -9.84 -7.14 13.34
C LYS A 187 -9.64 -6.21 12.16
N LEU A 188 -8.42 -5.68 11.97
CA LEU A 188 -8.10 -4.81 10.84
C LEU A 188 -8.30 -5.52 9.50
N ALA A 189 -7.93 -6.80 9.40
CA ALA A 189 -8.11 -7.61 8.18
C ALA A 189 -9.58 -7.73 7.75
N GLN A 190 -10.50 -7.74 8.68
CA GLN A 190 -11.94 -7.87 8.44
C GLN A 190 -12.70 -6.52 8.49
N THR A 191 -11.98 -5.42 8.59
CA THR A 191 -12.51 -4.05 8.52
C THR A 191 -12.66 -3.63 7.05
N LYS A 192 -13.59 -2.73 6.76
CA LYS A 192 -13.81 -2.22 5.41
C LYS A 192 -12.58 -1.50 4.86
N ALA A 193 -12.25 -1.71 3.60
CA ALA A 193 -11.04 -1.15 2.96
C ALA A 193 -10.88 0.38 3.15
N PRO A 194 -11.93 1.23 3.05
CA PRO A 194 -11.81 2.66 3.31
C PRO A 194 -11.38 3.00 4.75
N GLU A 195 -11.85 2.27 5.73
CA GLU A 195 -11.47 2.45 7.14
C GLU A 195 -10.03 1.96 7.38
N VAL A 196 -9.66 0.85 6.74
CA VAL A 196 -8.27 0.35 6.77
C VAL A 196 -7.32 1.38 6.14
N MET A 197 -7.68 1.99 5.03
CA MET A 197 -6.90 3.07 4.40
C MET A 197 -6.60 4.21 5.38
N LEU A 198 -7.61 4.70 6.10
CA LEU A 198 -7.41 5.75 7.11
C LEU A 198 -6.48 5.29 8.24
N HIS A 199 -6.62 4.03 8.68
CA HIS A 199 -5.72 3.47 9.70
C HIS A 199 -4.27 3.35 9.22
N LEU A 200 -4.05 2.99 7.95
CA LEU A 200 -2.71 2.95 7.35
C LEU A 200 -2.09 4.35 7.28
N LEU A 201 -2.87 5.37 6.89
CA LEU A 201 -2.45 6.78 6.87
C LEU A 201 -2.10 7.26 8.28
N ASP A 202 -2.96 7.03 9.28
CA ASP A 202 -2.69 7.41 10.68
C ASP A 202 -1.40 6.76 11.20
N THR A 203 -1.17 5.49 10.85
CA THR A 203 0.06 4.79 11.22
C THR A 203 1.28 5.41 10.55
N ALA A 204 1.19 5.82 9.29
CA ALA A 204 2.30 6.48 8.58
C ALA A 204 2.62 7.85 9.21
N VAL A 205 1.62 8.68 9.42
CA VAL A 205 1.77 10.01 10.03
C VAL A 205 2.33 9.90 11.46
N SER A 206 1.81 8.98 12.28
CA SER A 206 2.32 8.75 13.64
C SER A 206 3.75 8.21 13.70
N ASN A 207 4.27 7.66 12.59
CA ASN A 207 5.68 7.30 12.43
C ASN A 207 6.53 8.44 11.80
N GLY A 208 5.99 9.65 11.68
CA GLY A 208 6.73 10.83 11.21
C GLY A 208 6.88 10.93 9.68
N ILE A 209 6.06 10.22 8.91
CA ILE A 209 6.04 10.38 7.44
C ILE A 209 4.99 11.42 7.07
N SER A 210 5.39 12.45 6.32
CA SER A 210 4.51 13.51 5.82
C SER A 210 4.39 13.46 4.30
N ALA A 211 3.24 13.87 3.79
CA ALA A 211 2.98 14.09 2.37
C ALA A 211 1.96 15.22 2.18
N ASP A 212 2.04 15.89 1.03
CA ASP A 212 1.15 17.01 0.70
C ASP A 212 -0.21 16.50 0.21
N TYR A 213 -0.21 15.41 -0.53
CA TYR A 213 -1.40 14.83 -1.16
C TYR A 213 -1.52 13.33 -0.91
N VAL A 214 -2.76 12.86 -0.86
CA VAL A 214 -3.10 11.42 -0.91
C VAL A 214 -3.74 11.11 -2.25
N LEU A 215 -3.14 10.15 -2.98
CA LEU A 215 -3.57 9.73 -4.31
C LEU A 215 -4.21 8.34 -4.26
N PHE A 216 -5.37 8.19 -4.88
CA PHE A 216 -6.03 6.89 -5.05
C PHE A 216 -6.96 6.88 -6.26
N ASP A 217 -7.39 5.69 -6.65
CA ASP A 217 -8.31 5.50 -7.75
C ASP A 217 -9.78 5.74 -7.34
N CYS A 218 -10.69 5.56 -8.30
CA CYS A 218 -12.11 5.79 -8.10
C CYS A 218 -12.79 4.83 -7.11
N TRP A 219 -12.12 3.75 -6.72
CA TRP A 219 -12.66 2.77 -5.79
C TRP A 219 -12.73 3.32 -4.36
N PHE A 220 -11.76 4.15 -3.98
CA PHE A 220 -11.70 4.80 -2.67
C PHE A 220 -12.27 6.23 -2.66
N ALA A 221 -12.56 6.80 -3.83
CA ALA A 221 -12.96 8.19 -3.99
C ALA A 221 -14.44 8.44 -3.65
N ASN A 222 -14.80 8.31 -2.39
CA ASN A 222 -16.11 8.76 -1.91
C ASN A 222 -15.98 10.03 -1.04
N PRO A 223 -17.02 10.87 -0.95
CA PRO A 223 -16.96 12.13 -0.21
C PRO A 223 -16.50 11.99 1.25
N ALA A 224 -16.97 10.96 1.96
CA ALA A 224 -16.61 10.76 3.36
C ALA A 224 -15.11 10.45 3.53
N GLN A 225 -14.48 9.72 2.62
CA GLN A 225 -13.04 9.47 2.67
C GLN A 225 -12.24 10.73 2.32
N ILE A 226 -12.69 11.49 1.31
CA ILE A 226 -12.04 12.73 0.90
C ILE A 226 -12.05 13.74 2.07
N THR A 227 -13.20 13.94 2.71
CA THR A 227 -13.30 14.86 3.86
C THR A 227 -12.50 14.36 5.05
N ALA A 228 -12.51 13.06 5.34
CA ALA A 228 -11.73 12.46 6.43
C ALA A 228 -10.21 12.63 6.26
N ILE A 229 -9.70 12.53 5.03
CA ILE A 229 -8.28 12.77 4.74
C ILE A 229 -7.96 14.26 4.87
N LYS A 230 -8.82 15.14 4.34
CA LYS A 230 -8.62 16.59 4.45
C LYS A 230 -8.61 17.05 5.92
N SER A 231 -9.45 16.47 6.78
CA SER A 231 -9.46 16.78 8.22
C SER A 231 -8.16 16.35 8.94
N LYS A 232 -7.35 15.47 8.33
CA LYS A 232 -6.01 15.09 8.82
C LYS A 232 -4.90 16.04 8.31
N GLY A 233 -5.25 17.14 7.65
CA GLY A 233 -4.30 18.14 7.14
C GLY A 233 -3.66 17.79 5.79
N MET A 234 -4.14 16.76 5.09
CA MET A 234 -3.62 16.36 3.77
C MET A 234 -4.64 16.67 2.68
N ASP A 235 -4.17 17.07 1.52
CA ASP A 235 -5.00 17.21 0.34
C ASP A 235 -5.19 15.88 -0.40
N VAL A 236 -6.26 15.78 -1.16
CA VAL A 236 -6.61 14.60 -1.93
C VAL A 236 -6.58 14.92 -3.41
N ILE A 237 -5.95 14.07 -4.21
CA ILE A 237 -6.17 14.03 -5.66
C ILE A 237 -6.58 12.61 -6.04
N ALA A 238 -7.80 12.45 -6.54
CA ALA A 238 -8.34 11.14 -6.85
C ALA A 238 -9.12 11.13 -8.16
N MET A 239 -9.09 9.99 -8.86
CA MET A 239 -10.06 9.76 -9.93
C MET A 239 -11.41 9.46 -9.30
N ILE A 240 -12.49 10.04 -9.82
CA ILE A 240 -13.84 9.88 -9.29
C ILE A 240 -14.71 9.00 -10.17
N LYS A 241 -15.55 8.20 -9.50
CA LYS A 241 -16.48 7.30 -10.17
C LYS A 241 -17.68 8.04 -10.72
N LYS A 242 -18.08 7.76 -11.97
CA LYS A 242 -19.29 8.30 -12.60
C LYS A 242 -20.55 7.59 -12.06
N SER A 243 -20.82 7.80 -10.78
CA SER A 243 -21.95 7.19 -10.08
C SER A 243 -23.08 8.21 -9.88
N SER A 244 -24.31 7.78 -10.04
CA SER A 244 -25.51 8.59 -9.70
C SER A 244 -25.67 8.78 -8.19
N ARG A 245 -25.07 7.90 -7.38
CA ARG A 245 -25.17 7.92 -5.91
C ARG A 245 -24.22 8.92 -5.24
N ILE A 246 -23.16 9.37 -5.95
CA ILE A 246 -22.19 10.31 -5.43
C ILE A 246 -22.57 11.70 -5.95
N GLN A 247 -22.84 12.60 -5.02
CA GLN A 247 -23.26 13.96 -5.32
C GLN A 247 -22.29 14.97 -4.73
N TYR A 248 -22.14 16.08 -5.41
CA TYR A 248 -21.36 17.27 -5.05
C TYR A 248 -22.28 18.49 -5.02
N GLN A 249 -21.98 19.48 -4.20
CA GLN A 249 -22.67 20.78 -4.26
C GLN A 249 -22.01 21.62 -5.38
N TYR A 250 -22.81 21.96 -6.37
CA TYR A 250 -22.39 22.76 -7.52
C TYR A 250 -23.47 23.80 -7.83
N GLU A 251 -23.12 25.08 -7.81
CA GLU A 251 -24.06 26.20 -8.05
C GLU A 251 -25.35 26.08 -7.19
N GLY A 252 -25.19 25.80 -5.90
CA GLY A 252 -26.30 25.67 -4.97
C GLY A 252 -27.11 24.37 -5.08
N GLN A 253 -26.80 23.50 -6.02
CA GLN A 253 -27.52 22.24 -6.27
C GLN A 253 -26.68 21.01 -5.95
N LYS A 254 -27.31 19.92 -5.53
CA LYS A 254 -26.67 18.62 -5.34
C LYS A 254 -26.71 17.83 -6.65
N LEU A 255 -25.59 17.75 -7.36
CA LEU A 255 -25.48 17.12 -8.67
C LEU A 255 -24.41 16.01 -8.65
N ASN A 256 -24.66 14.93 -9.36
CA ASN A 256 -23.60 13.96 -9.63
C ASN A 256 -22.69 14.43 -10.78
N ILE A 257 -21.52 13.80 -10.91
CA ILE A 257 -20.53 14.24 -11.89
C ILE A 257 -21.02 14.20 -13.35
N LYS A 258 -21.94 13.30 -13.71
CA LYS A 258 -22.53 13.25 -15.06
C LYS A 258 -23.43 14.46 -15.32
N GLN A 259 -24.23 14.87 -14.32
CA GLN A 259 -25.08 16.06 -14.39
C GLN A 259 -24.25 17.33 -14.47
N ILE A 260 -23.21 17.46 -13.63
CA ILE A 260 -22.26 18.59 -13.70
C ILE A 260 -21.63 18.64 -15.08
N TYR A 261 -21.14 17.50 -15.59
CA TYR A 261 -20.57 17.43 -16.93
C TYR A 261 -21.56 17.82 -18.03
N ALA A 262 -22.81 17.38 -17.96
CA ALA A 262 -23.84 17.72 -18.94
C ALA A 262 -24.21 19.20 -18.93
N LYS A 263 -24.33 19.81 -17.73
CA LYS A 263 -24.72 21.22 -17.54
C LYS A 263 -23.70 22.21 -18.11
N ASN A 264 -22.44 21.85 -18.14
CA ASN A 264 -21.35 22.76 -18.52
C ASN A 264 -20.94 22.60 -19.98
N LYS A 265 -20.56 23.73 -20.63
CA LYS A 265 -19.96 23.75 -21.96
C LYS A 265 -18.54 23.17 -21.89
N LYS A 266 -18.20 22.22 -22.77
CA LYS A 266 -16.89 21.57 -22.82
C LYS A 266 -15.95 22.37 -23.72
N ARG A 267 -14.67 22.40 -23.35
CA ARG A 267 -13.61 22.91 -24.21
C ARG A 267 -13.51 22.06 -25.47
N ARG A 268 -13.46 22.69 -26.62
CA ARG A 268 -13.45 22.04 -27.95
C ARG A 268 -12.03 21.91 -28.51
N GLY A 269 -11.93 21.29 -29.66
CA GLY A 269 -10.68 21.17 -30.41
C GLY A 269 -9.72 20.17 -29.77
N ARG A 270 -8.42 20.49 -29.77
CA ARG A 270 -7.34 19.65 -29.28
C ARG A 270 -7.14 19.74 -27.75
N SER A 271 -8.00 20.46 -27.03
CA SER A 271 -7.85 20.60 -25.58
C SER A 271 -7.83 19.24 -24.89
N LYS A 272 -6.81 19.01 -24.07
CA LYS A 272 -6.66 17.84 -23.17
C LYS A 272 -7.71 17.90 -22.05
N TYR A 273 -8.02 19.09 -21.55
CA TYR A 273 -8.96 19.35 -20.48
C TYR A 273 -10.33 19.72 -21.07
N LEU A 274 -11.36 18.99 -20.70
CA LEU A 274 -12.73 19.20 -21.22
C LEU A 274 -13.52 20.19 -20.37
N LEU A 275 -13.32 20.11 -19.06
CA LEU A 275 -14.05 20.88 -18.06
C LEU A 275 -13.20 21.01 -16.80
N SER A 276 -13.27 22.18 -16.16
CA SER A 276 -12.78 22.41 -14.80
C SER A 276 -13.83 23.21 -14.05
N VAL A 277 -14.25 22.72 -12.89
CA VAL A 277 -15.28 23.35 -12.06
C VAL A 277 -14.96 23.21 -10.59
N ASP A 278 -15.34 24.22 -9.81
CA ASP A 278 -15.25 24.20 -8.38
C ASP A 278 -16.55 23.63 -7.79
N VAL A 279 -16.43 22.80 -6.78
CA VAL A 279 -17.53 22.11 -6.10
C VAL A 279 -17.28 22.08 -4.60
N MET A 280 -18.34 21.81 -3.83
CA MET A 280 -18.21 21.48 -2.41
C MET A 280 -18.45 19.97 -2.21
N VAL A 281 -17.60 19.32 -1.41
CA VAL A 281 -17.60 17.89 -1.12
C VAL A 281 -17.89 17.65 0.35
N GLY A 282 -18.79 16.74 0.64
CA GLY A 282 -19.20 16.41 2.03
C GLY A 282 -20.65 16.79 2.31
N LYS A 283 -21.18 16.23 3.40
CA LYS A 283 -22.57 16.48 3.80
C LYS A 283 -22.69 17.50 4.91
N GLU A 284 -22.02 17.25 6.04
CA GLU A 284 -22.13 18.08 7.26
C GLU A 284 -21.18 19.27 7.22
N ASN A 285 -19.90 19.03 6.89
CA ASN A 285 -18.87 20.07 6.74
C ASN A 285 -18.30 20.00 5.33
N PRO A 286 -18.98 20.61 4.34
CA PRO A 286 -18.50 20.56 2.95
C PRO A 286 -17.18 21.31 2.80
N ILE A 287 -16.25 20.72 2.09
CA ILE A 287 -14.94 21.29 1.80
C ILE A 287 -14.85 21.70 0.31
N PRO A 288 -14.15 22.78 -0.04
CA PRO A 288 -13.96 23.17 -1.42
C PRO A 288 -13.08 22.14 -2.15
N ALA A 289 -13.41 21.90 -3.41
CA ALA A 289 -12.63 21.05 -4.29
C ALA A 289 -12.82 21.45 -5.75
N LYS A 290 -11.83 21.16 -6.57
CA LYS A 290 -11.86 21.33 -8.01
C LYS A 290 -12.04 19.99 -8.71
N ILE A 291 -12.96 19.90 -9.65
CA ILE A 291 -13.13 18.72 -10.51
C ILE A 291 -12.61 19.06 -11.90
N VAL A 292 -11.68 18.24 -12.40
CA VAL A 292 -11.11 18.35 -13.74
C VAL A 292 -11.51 17.14 -14.56
N CYS A 293 -12.20 17.37 -15.69
CA CYS A 293 -12.55 16.32 -16.64
C CYS A 293 -11.57 16.32 -17.81
N VAL A 294 -11.02 15.16 -18.14
CA VAL A 294 -10.06 14.98 -19.23
C VAL A 294 -10.55 13.95 -20.25
N ARG A 295 -10.01 14.03 -21.48
CA ARG A 295 -10.25 13.01 -22.49
C ARG A 295 -9.68 11.67 -22.08
N ASN A 296 -10.47 10.62 -22.22
CA ASN A 296 -9.96 9.27 -22.01
C ASN A 296 -9.14 8.83 -23.25
N LYS A 297 -7.84 8.62 -23.06
CA LYS A 297 -6.96 8.20 -24.17
C LYS A 297 -7.26 6.79 -24.67
N ALA A 298 -7.73 5.90 -23.79
CA ALA A 298 -8.06 4.51 -24.14
C ALA A 298 -9.43 4.39 -24.84
N ASN A 299 -10.35 5.32 -24.57
CA ASN A 299 -11.66 5.34 -25.18
C ASN A 299 -12.05 6.79 -25.51
N ARG A 300 -11.92 7.18 -26.79
CA ARG A 300 -12.17 8.56 -27.26
C ARG A 300 -13.60 9.04 -27.07
N LYS A 301 -14.58 8.12 -26.91
CA LYS A 301 -15.98 8.44 -26.63
C LYS A 301 -16.26 8.69 -25.15
N ASP A 302 -15.27 8.45 -24.29
CA ASP A 302 -15.38 8.56 -22.84
C ASP A 302 -14.46 9.65 -22.27
N TRP A 303 -14.68 10.00 -21.01
CA TRP A 303 -13.89 11.00 -20.28
C TRP A 303 -13.60 10.49 -18.87
N LEU A 304 -12.56 10.99 -18.27
CA LEU A 304 -12.20 10.74 -16.88
C LEU A 304 -12.38 12.00 -16.07
N ALA A 305 -12.71 11.87 -14.79
CA ALA A 305 -12.82 12.99 -13.88
C ALA A 305 -11.92 12.78 -12.67
N PHE A 306 -11.24 13.86 -12.29
CA PHE A 306 -10.37 13.91 -11.12
C PHE A 306 -10.86 15.00 -10.19
N ILE A 307 -10.78 14.73 -8.89
CA ILE A 307 -11.10 15.69 -7.85
C ILE A 307 -9.81 16.07 -7.11
N CYS A 308 -9.65 17.34 -6.80
CA CYS A 308 -8.57 17.87 -5.97
C CYS A 308 -9.15 18.73 -4.86
N THR A 309 -8.80 18.50 -3.60
CA THR A 309 -9.24 19.29 -2.46
C THR A 309 -8.43 20.58 -2.26
N ASN A 310 -7.39 20.79 -3.06
CA ASN A 310 -6.70 22.07 -3.20
C ASN A 310 -7.17 22.75 -4.50
N PRO A 311 -8.13 23.68 -4.45
CA PRO A 311 -8.69 24.30 -5.65
C PRO A 311 -7.73 25.31 -6.31
N THR A 312 -6.62 25.69 -5.66
CA THR A 312 -5.65 26.64 -6.22
C THR A 312 -4.75 26.02 -7.28
N LEU A 313 -4.62 24.67 -7.28
CA LEU A 313 -3.81 23.98 -8.29
C LEU A 313 -4.39 24.16 -9.69
N SER A 314 -3.49 24.32 -10.65
CA SER A 314 -3.84 24.28 -12.08
C SER A 314 -4.29 22.87 -12.50
N GLU A 315 -5.05 22.79 -13.57
CA GLU A 315 -5.49 21.51 -14.16
C GLU A 315 -4.30 20.61 -14.52
N GLU A 316 -3.24 21.21 -14.99
CA GLU A 316 -2.02 20.52 -15.38
C GLU A 316 -1.30 19.90 -14.17
N GLU A 317 -1.16 20.67 -13.10
CA GLU A 317 -0.54 20.18 -11.85
C GLU A 317 -1.34 19.05 -11.24
N ILE A 318 -2.67 19.16 -11.18
CA ILE A 318 -3.54 18.08 -10.67
C ILE A 318 -3.28 16.78 -11.42
N ILE A 319 -3.24 16.83 -12.75
CA ILE A 319 -3.01 15.63 -13.57
C ILE A 319 -1.56 15.15 -13.47
N ARG A 320 -0.59 16.05 -13.39
CA ARG A 320 0.83 15.72 -13.21
C ARG A 320 1.07 15.01 -11.88
N ILE A 321 0.52 15.56 -10.78
CA ILE A 321 0.66 14.97 -9.44
C ILE A 321 -0.06 13.61 -9.39
N TYR A 322 -1.29 13.53 -9.93
CA TYR A 322 -2.03 12.25 -9.97
C TYR A 322 -1.26 11.17 -10.75
N GLY A 323 -0.50 11.55 -11.77
CA GLY A 323 0.33 10.64 -12.55
C GLY A 323 1.32 9.82 -11.71
N LYS A 324 1.76 10.36 -10.56
CA LYS A 324 2.64 9.63 -9.62
C LYS A 324 1.99 8.36 -9.07
N ARG A 325 0.64 8.25 -9.07
CA ARG A 325 -0.08 7.04 -8.64
C ARG A 325 0.37 5.79 -9.38
N TRP A 326 0.80 5.91 -10.63
CA TRP A 326 1.27 4.77 -11.42
C TRP A 326 2.45 4.01 -10.78
N GLN A 327 3.21 4.65 -9.92
CA GLN A 327 4.38 4.03 -9.28
C GLN A 327 4.00 2.84 -8.38
N ILE A 328 2.80 2.84 -7.76
CA ILE A 328 2.35 1.70 -6.95
C ILE A 328 2.04 0.47 -7.82
N GLU A 329 1.62 0.66 -9.07
CA GLU A 329 1.40 -0.44 -10.01
C GLU A 329 2.74 -1.08 -10.44
N VAL A 330 3.76 -0.26 -10.67
CA VAL A 330 5.14 -0.71 -10.93
C VAL A 330 5.68 -1.47 -9.72
N PHE A 331 5.49 -0.93 -8.51
CA PHE A 331 5.84 -1.59 -7.26
C PHE A 331 5.18 -2.97 -7.15
N PHE A 332 3.87 -3.08 -7.36
CA PHE A 332 3.18 -4.38 -7.31
C PHE A 332 3.72 -5.37 -8.35
N LYS A 333 4.01 -4.89 -9.55
CA LYS A 333 4.63 -5.72 -10.60
C LYS A 333 5.98 -6.26 -10.14
N THR A 334 6.87 -5.40 -9.65
CA THR A 334 8.19 -5.79 -9.14
C THR A 334 8.08 -6.78 -7.97
N CYS A 335 7.19 -6.52 -7.00
CA CYS A 335 6.98 -7.41 -5.87
C CYS A 335 6.53 -8.82 -6.31
N LYS A 336 5.63 -8.91 -7.31
CA LYS A 336 5.10 -10.18 -7.80
C LYS A 336 6.09 -10.93 -8.68
N SER A 337 6.77 -10.24 -9.61
CA SER A 337 7.67 -10.86 -10.59
C SER A 337 9.06 -11.16 -10.03
N THR A 338 9.63 -10.21 -9.29
CA THR A 338 11.06 -10.25 -8.90
C THR A 338 11.25 -10.60 -7.43
N LEU A 339 10.42 -10.02 -6.54
CA LEU A 339 10.59 -10.18 -5.09
C LEU A 339 9.76 -11.32 -4.50
N ASN A 340 9.12 -12.10 -5.35
CA ASN A 340 8.44 -13.34 -5.04
C ASN A 340 7.33 -13.22 -3.97
N LEU A 341 6.55 -12.12 -4.04
CA LEU A 341 5.46 -11.81 -3.12
C LEU A 341 4.45 -12.95 -2.99
N ILE A 342 4.11 -13.62 -4.09
CA ILE A 342 3.08 -14.65 -4.13
C ILE A 342 3.66 -16.05 -3.95
N GLY A 343 4.80 -16.34 -4.57
CA GLY A 343 5.33 -17.70 -4.73
C GLY A 343 6.16 -18.23 -3.56
N GLU A 344 6.74 -17.36 -2.73
CA GLU A 344 7.71 -17.79 -1.73
C GLU A 344 7.08 -18.28 -0.41
N CYS A 345 5.90 -17.80 -0.04
CA CYS A 345 5.29 -18.13 1.25
C CYS A 345 3.99 -18.93 1.06
N HIS A 346 4.01 -20.19 1.46
CA HIS A 346 2.85 -21.09 1.41
C HIS A 346 2.25 -21.37 2.80
N SER A 347 2.49 -20.49 3.77
CA SER A 347 1.97 -20.63 5.13
C SER A 347 0.44 -20.60 5.19
N LEU A 348 -0.10 -21.38 6.12
CA LEU A 348 -1.53 -21.35 6.47
C LEU A 348 -1.84 -20.26 7.52
N SER A 349 -0.83 -19.71 8.17
CA SER A 349 -0.98 -18.70 9.23
C SER A 349 -1.08 -17.30 8.64
N TYR A 350 -2.06 -16.54 9.08
CA TYR A 350 -2.21 -15.11 8.71
C TYR A 350 -1.04 -14.26 9.23
N ASP A 351 -0.46 -14.61 10.40
CA ASP A 351 0.72 -13.94 10.93
C ASP A 351 1.94 -14.11 10.03
N ALA A 352 2.18 -15.34 9.55
CA ALA A 352 3.30 -15.59 8.64
C ALA A 352 3.11 -14.96 7.26
N LEU A 353 1.88 -14.86 6.75
CA LEU A 353 1.60 -14.14 5.51
C LEU A 353 1.86 -12.65 5.67
N THR A 354 1.46 -12.06 6.80
CA THR A 354 1.73 -10.65 7.10
C THR A 354 3.24 -10.40 7.26
N ALA A 355 3.96 -11.27 7.96
CA ALA A 355 5.41 -11.22 8.07
C ALA A 355 6.09 -11.26 6.69
N HIS A 356 5.65 -12.16 5.84
CA HIS A 356 6.20 -12.28 4.48
C HIS A 356 6.00 -11.02 3.66
N VAL A 357 4.79 -10.45 3.66
CA VAL A 357 4.52 -9.17 2.96
C VAL A 357 5.44 -8.05 3.47
N ALA A 358 5.58 -7.93 4.79
CA ALA A 358 6.45 -6.93 5.41
C ALA A 358 7.92 -7.08 4.98
N ILE A 359 8.40 -8.33 4.87
CA ILE A 359 9.78 -8.61 4.43
C ILE A 359 9.95 -8.33 2.94
N VAL A 360 8.95 -8.62 2.10
CA VAL A 360 8.98 -8.24 0.68
C VAL A 360 9.00 -6.72 0.52
N PHE A 361 8.27 -5.97 1.35
CA PHE A 361 8.35 -4.51 1.35
C PHE A 361 9.75 -4.03 1.73
N ALA A 362 10.38 -4.62 2.76
CA ALA A 362 11.75 -4.28 3.14
C ALA A 362 12.77 -4.60 2.01
N ARG A 363 12.55 -5.68 1.24
CA ARG A 363 13.34 -5.98 0.02
C ARG A 363 13.21 -4.87 -1.02
N TYR A 364 11.99 -4.41 -1.25
CA TYR A 364 11.75 -3.31 -2.20
C TYR A 364 12.39 -2.00 -1.71
N MET A 365 12.26 -1.68 -0.42
CA MET A 365 12.89 -0.51 0.18
C MET A 365 14.40 -0.51 -0.04
N LEU A 366 15.06 -1.66 0.18
CA LEU A 366 16.48 -1.83 -0.10
C LEU A 366 16.81 -1.52 -1.56
N LEU A 367 16.08 -2.13 -2.51
CA LEU A 367 16.34 -1.94 -3.94
C LEU A 367 16.08 -0.49 -4.38
N ALA A 368 14.99 0.11 -3.93
CA ALA A 368 14.65 1.49 -4.27
C ALA A 368 15.68 2.49 -3.74
N LEU A 369 16.20 2.24 -2.54
CA LEU A 369 17.26 3.06 -1.95
C LEU A 369 18.59 2.93 -2.70
N GLU A 370 19.01 1.70 -3.04
CA GLU A 370 20.23 1.46 -3.81
C GLU A 370 20.12 2.04 -5.21
N GLN A 371 18.96 1.91 -5.87
CA GLN A 371 18.71 2.54 -7.15
C GLN A 371 18.84 4.06 -7.05
N ARG A 372 18.21 4.67 -6.06
CA ARG A 372 18.25 6.11 -5.84
C ARG A 372 19.67 6.62 -5.63
N LYS A 373 20.48 5.93 -4.83
CA LYS A 373 21.88 6.30 -4.56
C LYS A 373 22.83 6.12 -5.75
N ASN A 374 22.43 5.32 -6.76
CA ASN A 374 23.22 5.13 -7.97
C ASN A 374 22.80 6.06 -9.11
N GLU A 375 21.65 6.73 -9.00
CA GLU A 375 21.14 7.70 -9.98
C GLU A 375 21.56 9.15 -9.65
N ASP A 376 21.94 9.41 -8.41
CA ASP A 376 22.46 10.67 -7.90
C ASP A 376 23.99 10.63 -7.80
#